data_5708c6761baf407ff4c19fa15389f605
#
_entry.id   5708c6761baf407ff4c19fa15389f605
#
_cell.length_a   1.000
_cell.length_b   1.000
_cell.length_c   1.000
_cell.angle_alpha   90.00
_cell.angle_beta   90.00
_cell.angle_gamma   90.00
#
_symmetry.space_group_name_H-M   'P 1'
#
loop_
_entity.id
_entity.type
_entity.pdbx_description
1 polymer ?
#
loop_
_entity_poly.entity_id
_entity_poly.type
_entity_poly.pdbx_seq_one_letter_code
_entity_poly.pdbx_strand_id
1 'polypeptide(L)'
;ATQMDSYVKQHNKKWSYLIPCNLYGEHDKYEEHHSHFVSALIKKIHEAKDSVEIWGTGKPLRQFMYAGDLARVIKYMIDNDVVDNFNIAPDYVHSIEEITKIGMESCGKGDLNIVYDNTKPDGQYRKDVDSSKLISVMKDFKFTSLQEGIRRVYDNFSQRYNWY
;
A
#
# COMPACT_ATOMS: atom_id res chain seq x y z
N ALA A 1 13.57 -3.56 -16.37
CA ALA A 1 14.57 -4.58 -16.05
C ALA A 1 15.64 -4.65 -17.14
N THR A 2 15.34 -5.18 -18.33
CA THR A 2 16.33 -5.45 -19.39
C THR A 2 17.20 -4.25 -19.80
N GLN A 3 16.65 -3.05 -19.95
CA GLN A 3 17.42 -1.84 -20.28
C GLN A 3 18.41 -1.49 -19.16
N MET A 4 17.94 -1.57 -17.91
CA MET A 4 18.74 -1.30 -16.73
C MET A 4 19.92 -2.28 -16.63
N ASP A 5 19.63 -3.59 -16.80
CA ASP A 5 20.64 -4.64 -16.75
C ASP A 5 21.71 -4.46 -17.84
N SER A 6 21.29 -4.08 -19.05
CA SER A 6 22.21 -3.79 -20.16
C SER A 6 23.09 -2.57 -19.86
N TYR A 7 22.51 -1.52 -19.31
CA TYR A 7 23.24 -0.29 -18.98
C TYR A 7 24.24 -0.51 -17.83
N VAL A 8 23.81 -1.26 -16.79
CA VAL A 8 24.66 -1.64 -15.66
C VAL A 8 25.89 -2.41 -16.16
N LYS A 9 25.70 -3.40 -17.04
CA LYS A 9 26.80 -4.17 -17.63
C LYS A 9 27.72 -3.33 -18.51
N GLN A 10 27.13 -2.50 -19.39
CA GLN A 10 27.89 -1.68 -20.33
C GLN A 10 28.74 -0.62 -19.63
N HIS A 11 28.23 -0.02 -18.54
CA HIS A 11 28.86 1.13 -17.87
C HIS A 11 29.43 0.80 -16.50
N ASN A 12 29.45 -0.48 -16.11
CA ASN A 12 29.92 -0.95 -14.80
C ASN A 12 29.34 -0.14 -13.62
N LYS A 13 28.00 0.04 -13.61
CA LYS A 13 27.29 0.83 -12.58
C LYS A 13 26.72 -0.07 -11.51
N LYS A 14 26.73 0.42 -10.26
CA LYS A 14 26.06 -0.20 -9.11
C LYS A 14 24.63 0.34 -8.99
N TRP A 15 23.74 -0.07 -9.87
CA TRP A 15 22.34 0.33 -9.84
C TRP A 15 21.42 -0.84 -9.52
N SER A 16 20.35 -0.54 -8.82
CA SER A 16 19.29 -1.49 -8.51
C SER A 16 17.95 -0.94 -8.98
N TYR A 17 17.00 -1.81 -9.29
CA TYR A 17 15.61 -1.45 -9.43
C TYR A 17 14.75 -2.16 -8.39
N LEU A 18 13.75 -1.45 -7.88
CA LEU A 18 12.84 -1.92 -6.87
C LEU A 18 11.42 -1.90 -7.42
N ILE A 19 10.69 -2.99 -7.25
CA ILE A 19 9.31 -3.13 -7.70
C ILE A 19 8.42 -3.29 -6.46
N PRO A 20 7.89 -2.18 -5.91
CA PRO A 20 6.98 -2.26 -4.78
C PRO A 20 5.60 -2.76 -5.22
N CYS A 21 4.87 -3.40 -4.30
CA CYS A 21 3.43 -3.59 -4.45
C CYS A 21 2.68 -2.24 -4.36
N ASN A 22 1.36 -2.24 -4.21
CA ASN A 22 0.63 -0.98 -4.10
C ASN A 22 1.07 -0.20 -2.84
N LEU A 23 1.48 1.05 -3.03
CA LEU A 23 1.92 1.93 -1.94
C LEU A 23 0.76 2.79 -1.43
N TYR A 24 0.80 3.15 -0.15
CA TYR A 24 -0.01 4.18 0.48
C TYR A 24 0.78 4.93 1.54
N GLY A 25 0.44 6.18 1.82
CA GLY A 25 1.17 7.00 2.79
C GLY A 25 0.54 8.37 3.02
N GLU A 26 1.11 9.18 3.92
CA GLU A 26 0.55 10.44 4.42
C GLU A 26 0.45 11.56 3.36
N HIS A 27 1.24 11.47 2.31
CA HIS A 27 1.31 12.50 1.26
C HIS A 27 0.61 12.07 -0.04
N ASP A 28 -0.25 11.07 0.03
CA ASP A 28 -1.05 10.64 -1.11
C ASP A 28 -2.16 11.67 -1.44
N LYS A 29 -2.77 11.51 -2.63
CA LYS A 29 -3.87 12.36 -3.08
C LYS A 29 -5.20 11.81 -2.59
N TYR A 30 -6.06 12.71 -2.12
CA TYR A 30 -7.42 12.40 -1.64
C TYR A 30 -8.52 12.97 -2.54
N GLU A 31 -8.14 13.55 -3.70
CA GLU A 31 -9.07 14.12 -4.66
C GLU A 31 -9.84 13.01 -5.39
N GLU A 32 -11.13 13.26 -5.63
CA GLU A 32 -11.98 12.36 -6.41
C GLU A 32 -11.39 12.19 -7.81
N HIS A 33 -11.37 10.96 -8.34
CA HIS A 33 -10.77 10.55 -9.63
C HIS A 33 -9.23 10.48 -9.70
N HIS A 34 -8.48 10.97 -8.71
CA HIS A 34 -7.01 10.96 -8.71
C HIS A 34 -6.38 10.24 -7.51
N SER A 35 -7.20 9.74 -6.58
CA SER A 35 -6.74 9.05 -5.39
C SER A 35 -6.50 7.56 -5.63
N HIS A 36 -5.50 7.00 -4.94
CA HIS A 36 -5.33 5.56 -4.85
C HIS A 36 -6.33 4.94 -3.87
N PHE A 37 -6.52 3.62 -3.95
CA PHE A 37 -7.57 2.92 -3.21
C PHE A 37 -7.57 3.21 -1.70
N VAL A 38 -6.42 3.08 -1.02
CA VAL A 38 -6.35 3.29 0.44
C VAL A 38 -6.65 4.73 0.82
N SER A 39 -6.16 5.70 0.06
CA SER A 39 -6.41 7.12 0.30
C SER A 39 -7.89 7.48 0.07
N ALA A 40 -8.49 6.96 -1.01
CA ALA A 40 -9.93 7.11 -1.26
C ALA A 40 -10.76 6.45 -0.16
N LEU A 41 -10.37 5.27 0.31
CA LEU A 41 -11.03 4.56 1.40
C LEU A 41 -10.99 5.36 2.70
N ILE A 42 -9.83 5.89 3.08
CA ILE A 42 -9.67 6.73 4.27
C ILE A 42 -10.59 7.93 4.23
N LYS A 43 -10.66 8.64 3.09
CA LYS A 43 -11.57 9.77 2.90
C LYS A 43 -13.04 9.33 3.03
N LYS A 44 -13.45 8.27 2.34
CA LYS A 44 -14.82 7.71 2.43
C LYS A 44 -15.18 7.35 3.87
N ILE A 45 -14.28 6.69 4.61
CA ILE A 45 -14.50 6.35 6.02
C ILE A 45 -14.64 7.62 6.86
N HIS A 46 -13.80 8.63 6.66
CA HIS A 46 -13.84 9.88 7.40
C HIS A 46 -15.19 10.58 7.24
N GLU A 47 -15.71 10.69 6.01
CA GLU A 47 -16.93 11.36 5.66
C GLU A 47 -18.20 10.53 5.96
N ALA A 48 -18.06 9.20 6.11
CA ALA A 48 -19.18 8.29 6.32
C ALA A 48 -19.89 8.53 7.67
N LYS A 49 -21.23 8.46 7.64
CA LYS A 49 -22.10 8.47 8.84
C LYS A 49 -22.55 7.08 9.23
N ASP A 50 -23.04 6.29 8.25
CA ASP A 50 -23.64 4.97 8.49
C ASP A 50 -22.98 3.85 7.70
N SER A 51 -22.41 4.15 6.52
CA SER A 51 -21.87 3.14 5.63
C SER A 51 -20.73 3.64 4.74
N VAL A 52 -19.88 2.71 4.30
CA VAL A 52 -18.81 2.91 3.32
C VAL A 52 -19.11 2.07 2.09
N GLU A 53 -19.19 2.74 0.94
CA GLU A 53 -19.38 2.07 -0.34
C GLU A 53 -18.04 1.62 -0.94
N ILE A 54 -17.97 0.35 -1.35
CA ILE A 54 -16.88 -0.22 -2.14
C ILE A 54 -17.39 -0.74 -3.48
N TRP A 55 -16.54 -0.67 -4.50
CA TRP A 55 -16.89 -1.14 -5.83
C TRP A 55 -16.72 -2.65 -5.94
N GLY A 56 -17.63 -3.29 -6.68
CA GLY A 56 -17.64 -4.71 -6.94
C GLY A 56 -18.02 -5.55 -5.72
N THR A 57 -17.54 -6.78 -5.70
CA THR A 57 -17.90 -7.78 -4.67
C THR A 57 -17.07 -7.71 -3.40
N GLY A 58 -16.02 -6.90 -3.38
CA GLY A 58 -15.07 -6.86 -2.27
C GLY A 58 -14.11 -8.07 -2.17
N LYS A 59 -14.26 -9.07 -3.02
CA LYS A 59 -13.46 -10.33 -2.99
C LYS A 59 -12.06 -10.24 -3.59
N PRO A 60 -11.73 -9.35 -4.55
CA PRO A 60 -10.40 -9.28 -5.12
C PRO A 60 -9.31 -9.07 -4.07
N LEU A 61 -8.20 -9.78 -4.27
CA LEU A 61 -7.07 -9.81 -3.35
C LEU A 61 -5.98 -8.80 -3.75
N ARG A 62 -5.48 -8.06 -2.78
CA ARG A 62 -4.46 -7.03 -2.98
C ARG A 62 -3.41 -7.05 -1.87
N GLN A 63 -2.20 -6.65 -2.24
CA GLN A 63 -1.15 -6.27 -1.30
C GLN A 63 -1.01 -4.75 -1.26
N PHE A 64 -0.95 -4.21 -0.06
CA PHE A 64 -0.64 -2.80 0.17
C PHE A 64 0.52 -2.68 1.14
N MET A 65 1.41 -1.75 0.89
CA MET A 65 2.58 -1.47 1.71
C MET A 65 2.64 0.00 2.10
N TYR A 66 2.94 0.27 3.36
CA TYR A 66 3.18 1.62 3.83
C TYR A 66 4.43 2.21 3.17
N ALA A 67 4.34 3.43 2.63
CA ALA A 67 5.42 4.06 1.87
C ALA A 67 6.70 4.27 2.69
N GLY A 68 6.55 4.47 4.01
CA GLY A 68 7.69 4.55 4.93
C GLY A 68 8.54 3.27 4.97
N ASP A 69 7.93 2.10 4.71
CA ASP A 69 8.69 0.85 4.65
C ASP A 69 9.57 0.77 3.39
N LEU A 70 9.11 1.30 2.26
CA LEU A 70 9.95 1.43 1.07
C LEU A 70 11.18 2.30 1.36
N ALA A 71 10.99 3.43 2.05
CA ALA A 71 12.09 4.29 2.46
C ALA A 71 13.09 3.56 3.39
N ARG A 72 12.59 2.73 4.32
CA ARG A 72 13.43 1.91 5.21
C ARG A 72 14.24 0.87 4.43
N VAL A 73 13.62 0.22 3.43
CA VAL A 73 14.32 -0.73 2.55
C VAL A 73 15.42 -0.03 1.76
N ILE A 74 15.12 1.12 1.14
CA ILE A 74 16.10 1.91 0.39
C ILE A 74 17.26 2.33 1.29
N LYS A 75 16.95 2.84 2.48
CA LYS A 75 17.98 3.22 3.47
C LYS A 75 18.88 2.05 3.83
N TYR A 76 18.30 0.87 4.12
CA TYR A 76 19.07 -0.33 4.43
C TYR A 76 20.02 -0.72 3.28
N MET A 77 19.54 -0.67 2.04
CA MET A 77 20.35 -1.01 0.87
C MET A 77 21.56 -0.07 0.73
N ILE A 78 21.33 1.23 0.96
CA ILE A 78 22.39 2.26 0.92
C ILE A 78 23.41 2.03 2.04
N ASP A 79 22.94 1.87 3.27
CA ASP A 79 23.80 1.72 4.46
C ASP A 79 24.65 0.44 4.41
N ASN A 80 24.19 -0.60 3.72
CA ASN A 80 24.87 -1.91 3.65
C ASN A 80 25.47 -2.21 2.26
N ASP A 81 25.56 -1.23 1.36
CA ASP A 81 26.08 -1.37 -0.03
C ASP A 81 25.43 -2.56 -0.77
N VAL A 82 24.12 -2.78 -0.56
CA VAL A 82 23.36 -3.85 -1.22
C VAL A 82 22.99 -3.39 -2.62
N VAL A 83 23.51 -4.06 -3.64
CA VAL A 83 23.24 -3.77 -5.05
C VAL A 83 22.56 -4.99 -5.67
N ASP A 84 21.24 -5.01 -5.64
CA ASP A 84 20.43 -6.07 -6.25
C ASP A 84 19.01 -5.57 -6.55
N ASN A 85 18.27 -6.34 -7.34
CA ASN A 85 16.90 -6.02 -7.76
C ASN A 85 15.90 -6.78 -6.91
N PHE A 86 14.90 -6.08 -6.36
CA PHE A 86 13.91 -6.68 -5.46
C PHE A 86 12.47 -6.33 -5.82
N ASN A 87 11.59 -7.30 -5.71
CA ASN A 87 10.20 -7.04 -5.43
C ASN A 87 10.05 -6.71 -3.94
N ILE A 88 9.21 -5.76 -3.61
CA ILE A 88 9.02 -5.29 -2.23
C ILE A 88 7.55 -5.33 -1.89
N ALA A 89 7.18 -6.22 -0.97
CA ALA A 89 5.83 -6.36 -0.45
C ALA A 89 5.86 -7.04 0.93
N PRO A 90 4.88 -6.76 1.81
CA PRO A 90 4.65 -7.58 2.99
C PRO A 90 4.17 -8.99 2.57
N ASP A 91 4.23 -9.94 3.49
CA ASP A 91 3.81 -11.34 3.26
C ASP A 91 2.28 -11.57 3.33
N TYR A 92 1.52 -10.54 3.70
CA TYR A 92 0.06 -10.62 3.78
C TYR A 92 -0.63 -10.11 2.51
N VAL A 93 -1.73 -10.76 2.18
CA VAL A 93 -2.63 -10.39 1.08
C VAL A 93 -4.05 -10.34 1.65
N HIS A 94 -4.77 -9.27 1.41
CA HIS A 94 -6.13 -9.08 1.89
C HIS A 94 -7.11 -8.87 0.74
N SER A 95 -8.37 -9.29 0.95
CA SER A 95 -9.47 -8.87 0.08
C SER A 95 -9.79 -7.38 0.26
N ILE A 96 -10.42 -6.78 -0.73
CA ILE A 96 -10.89 -5.38 -0.64
C ILE A 96 -11.83 -5.19 0.56
N GLU A 97 -12.68 -6.19 0.84
CA GLU A 97 -13.56 -6.18 2.01
C GLU A 97 -12.77 -6.18 3.33
N GLU A 98 -11.77 -7.07 3.47
CA GLU A 98 -10.92 -7.11 4.67
C GLU A 98 -10.14 -5.81 4.86
N ILE A 99 -9.59 -5.24 3.79
CA ILE A 99 -8.89 -3.94 3.85
C ILE A 99 -9.85 -2.84 4.31
N THR A 100 -11.10 -2.89 3.85
CA THR A 100 -12.13 -1.92 4.26
C THR A 100 -12.45 -2.04 5.74
N LYS A 101 -12.63 -3.27 6.25
CA LYS A 101 -12.86 -3.52 7.69
C LYS A 101 -11.69 -3.03 8.54
N ILE A 102 -10.45 -3.41 8.15
CA ILE A 102 -9.23 -2.93 8.80
C ILE A 102 -9.16 -1.39 8.77
N GLY A 103 -9.53 -0.78 7.66
CA GLY A 103 -9.58 0.68 7.52
C GLY A 103 -10.58 1.33 8.48
N MET A 104 -11.80 0.80 8.56
CA MET A 104 -12.83 1.31 9.47
C MET A 104 -12.38 1.21 10.94
N GLU A 105 -11.84 0.07 11.35
CA GLU A 105 -11.30 -0.12 12.71
C GLU A 105 -10.14 0.84 13.00
N SER A 106 -9.19 0.97 12.05
CA SER A 106 -8.02 1.84 12.21
C SER A 106 -8.38 3.33 12.30
N CYS A 107 -9.49 3.73 11.68
CA CYS A 107 -10.03 5.09 11.74
C CYS A 107 -11.00 5.32 12.91
N GLY A 108 -11.20 4.33 13.78
CA GLY A 108 -12.13 4.45 14.92
C GLY A 108 -13.61 4.46 14.54
N LYS A 109 -13.96 3.89 13.38
CA LYS A 109 -15.33 3.81 12.83
C LYS A 109 -15.72 2.37 12.49
N GLY A 110 -15.39 1.42 13.33
CA GLY A 110 -15.66 -0.01 13.13
C GLY A 110 -17.14 -0.39 13.01
N ASP A 111 -18.04 0.46 13.48
CA ASP A 111 -19.50 0.23 13.47
C ASP A 111 -20.17 0.56 12.11
N LEU A 112 -19.43 1.13 11.15
CA LEU A 112 -19.96 1.41 9.82
C LEU A 112 -20.30 0.13 9.06
N ASN A 113 -21.34 0.21 8.22
CA ASN A 113 -21.68 -0.90 7.32
C ASN A 113 -20.90 -0.78 6.00
N ILE A 114 -20.63 -1.92 5.35
CA ILE A 114 -20.08 -1.94 4.00
C ILE A 114 -21.22 -2.11 3.00
N VAL A 115 -21.28 -1.23 2.01
CA VAL A 115 -22.20 -1.31 0.88
C VAL A 115 -21.42 -1.65 -0.39
N TYR A 116 -21.90 -2.63 -1.15
CA TYR A 116 -21.25 -3.13 -2.35
C TYR A 116 -21.92 -2.57 -3.61
N ASP A 117 -21.20 -1.78 -4.41
CA ASP A 117 -21.67 -1.36 -5.73
C ASP A 117 -21.29 -2.43 -6.78
N ASN A 118 -22.15 -3.43 -6.92
CA ASN A 118 -21.97 -4.52 -7.88
C ASN A 118 -22.15 -4.08 -9.35
N THR A 119 -22.48 -2.82 -9.62
CA THR A 119 -22.49 -2.27 -10.99
C THR A 119 -21.08 -1.99 -11.51
N LYS A 120 -20.12 -1.90 -10.61
CA LYS A 120 -18.71 -1.68 -10.92
C LYS A 120 -17.95 -3.02 -11.00
N PRO A 121 -16.96 -3.13 -11.90
CA PRO A 121 -16.18 -4.36 -12.04
C PRO A 121 -15.22 -4.58 -10.86
N ASP A 122 -15.00 -5.83 -10.50
CA ASP A 122 -14.00 -6.24 -9.50
C ASP A 122 -12.54 -5.98 -9.94
N GLY A 123 -12.31 -5.90 -11.25
CA GLY A 123 -10.96 -5.89 -11.80
C GLY A 123 -10.26 -7.25 -11.68
N GLN A 124 -8.92 -7.26 -11.68
CA GLN A 124 -8.14 -8.49 -11.55
C GLN A 124 -8.37 -9.13 -10.18
N TYR A 125 -8.67 -10.44 -10.15
CA TYR A 125 -9.01 -11.16 -8.91
C TYR A 125 -7.87 -11.15 -7.89
N ARG A 126 -6.62 -11.38 -8.31
CA ARG A 126 -5.45 -11.37 -7.42
C ARG A 126 -4.29 -10.59 -8.03
N LYS A 127 -3.70 -9.68 -7.26
CA LYS A 127 -2.53 -8.91 -7.62
C LYS A 127 -1.60 -8.79 -6.41
N ASP A 128 -0.57 -9.62 -6.41
CA ASP A 128 0.47 -9.69 -5.38
C ASP A 128 1.83 -9.98 -6.01
N VAL A 129 2.89 -9.77 -5.25
CA VAL A 129 4.26 -10.05 -5.66
C VAL A 129 4.99 -10.82 -4.55
N ASP A 130 5.93 -11.66 -4.94
CA ASP A 130 6.80 -12.39 -4.03
C ASP A 130 8.03 -11.54 -3.68
N SER A 131 8.23 -11.30 -2.39
CA SER A 131 9.36 -10.56 -1.83
C SER A 131 10.35 -11.44 -1.05
N SER A 132 10.28 -12.75 -1.18
CA SER A 132 11.13 -13.72 -0.46
C SER A 132 12.63 -13.44 -0.63
N LYS A 133 13.05 -12.99 -1.82
CA LYS A 133 14.43 -12.58 -2.09
C LYS A 133 14.85 -11.39 -1.20
N LEU A 134 14.02 -10.38 -1.04
CA LEU A 134 14.31 -9.25 -0.14
C LEU A 134 14.44 -9.72 1.30
N ILE A 135 13.50 -10.53 1.77
CA ILE A 135 13.50 -11.06 3.15
C ILE A 135 14.72 -11.93 3.43
N SER A 136 15.24 -12.67 2.43
CA SER A 136 16.46 -13.44 2.60
C SER A 136 17.70 -12.59 2.88
N VAL A 137 17.71 -11.34 2.41
CA VAL A 137 18.79 -10.35 2.64
C VAL A 137 18.53 -9.54 3.91
N MET A 138 17.27 -9.16 4.17
CA MET A 138 16.85 -8.34 5.30
C MET A 138 16.06 -9.18 6.33
N LYS A 139 16.70 -10.21 6.91
CA LYS A 139 16.06 -11.26 7.73
C LYS A 139 15.21 -10.73 8.90
N ASP A 140 15.62 -9.62 9.50
CA ASP A 140 14.94 -9.02 10.65
C ASP A 140 14.00 -7.87 10.27
N PHE A 141 13.82 -7.62 8.96
CA PHE A 141 12.97 -6.54 8.51
C PHE A 141 11.48 -6.88 8.73
N LYS A 142 10.80 -5.99 9.42
CA LYS A 142 9.35 -6.09 9.65
C LYS A 142 8.64 -4.96 8.94
N PHE A 143 7.71 -5.32 8.06
CA PHE A 143 6.80 -4.38 7.46
C PHE A 143 5.81 -3.85 8.50
N THR A 144 5.44 -2.58 8.35
CA THR A 144 4.35 -1.97 9.10
C THR A 144 3.05 -2.72 8.78
N SER A 145 2.30 -3.13 9.81
CA SER A 145 1.00 -3.76 9.58
C SER A 145 0.03 -2.81 8.87
N LEU A 146 -0.96 -3.38 8.16
CA LEU A 146 -1.94 -2.57 7.45
C LEU A 146 -2.72 -1.65 8.42
N GLN A 147 -3.09 -2.16 9.60
CA GLN A 147 -3.74 -1.37 10.65
C GLN A 147 -2.91 -0.16 11.09
N GLU A 148 -1.65 -0.40 11.41
CA GLU A 148 -0.76 0.66 11.89
C GLU A 148 -0.51 1.70 10.80
N GLY A 149 -0.26 1.26 9.56
CA GLY A 149 -0.03 2.15 8.43
C GLY A 149 -1.25 3.01 8.12
N ILE A 150 -2.46 2.42 8.04
CA ILE A 150 -3.70 3.16 7.81
C ILE A 150 -3.94 4.16 8.96
N ARG A 151 -3.73 3.77 10.20
CA ARG A 151 -3.90 4.66 11.35
C ARG A 151 -3.01 5.90 11.24
N ARG A 152 -1.72 5.72 10.94
CA ARG A 152 -0.78 6.86 10.74
C ARG A 152 -1.26 7.81 9.64
N VAL A 153 -1.67 7.24 8.51
CA VAL A 153 -2.16 8.03 7.37
C VAL A 153 -3.46 8.77 7.75
N TYR A 154 -4.37 8.11 8.48
CA TYR A 154 -5.61 8.72 8.93
C TYR A 154 -5.37 9.85 9.94
N ASP A 155 -4.47 9.66 10.90
CA ASP A 155 -4.12 10.70 11.89
C ASP A 155 -3.56 11.95 11.18
N ASN A 156 -2.71 11.77 10.17
CA ASN A 156 -2.20 12.88 9.36
C ASN A 156 -3.30 13.52 8.51
N PHE A 157 -4.17 12.71 7.88
CA PHE A 157 -5.29 13.19 7.07
C PHE A 157 -6.27 14.00 7.92
N SER A 158 -6.72 13.49 9.06
CA SER A 158 -7.71 14.14 9.91
C SER A 158 -7.22 15.49 10.44
N GLN A 159 -5.94 15.61 10.79
CA GLN A 159 -5.34 16.87 11.19
C GLN A 159 -5.38 17.93 10.08
N ARG A 160 -5.18 17.53 8.83
CA ARG A 160 -5.19 18.43 7.68
C ARG A 160 -6.61 18.79 7.21
N TYR A 161 -7.53 17.82 7.25
CA TYR A 161 -8.88 17.98 6.75
C TYR A 161 -9.77 18.82 7.68
N ASN A 162 -9.45 18.89 8.97
CA ASN A 162 -10.14 19.74 9.94
C ASN A 162 -9.78 21.25 9.83
N TRP A 163 -8.99 21.65 8.84
CA TRP A 163 -8.60 23.06 8.62
C TRP A 163 -9.43 23.73 7.49
N TYR A 164 -10.39 23.04 6.89
CA TYR A 164 -11.32 23.50 5.88
C TYR A 164 -12.77 23.26 6.32
#